data_56463636e019c48efc65c6a2070b9265
#
_entry.id   56463636e019c48efc65c6a2070b9265
#
_cell.length_a   1.000
_cell.length_b   1.000
_cell.length_c   1.000
_cell.angle_alpha   90.00
_cell.angle_beta   90.00
_cell.angle_gamma   90.00
#
_symmetry.space_group_name_H-M   'P 1'
#
loop_
_entity.id
_entity.type
_entity.pdbx_description
1 polymer ?
#
loop_
_entity_poly.entity_id
_entity_poly.type
_entity_poly.pdbx_seq_one_letter_code
_entity_poly.pdbx_strand_id
1 'polypeptide(L)'
;GMIPQGLVLLTSMNFAIGSATLARRGVLVQELPAVEVLARVDCLCLDKTGTLTTGGIRVRGVEVISGDEAVVYRALASAASDRTNATAEAIWQYLGENVQAGAVERIEWSVPFSSARKWSAWGSESESWILGAPEFVIDEASVGNSDVLAKVGTAAQDGSRVVALVRADEAVVDDELPARRSVAALVVLEEDLRPDAAETLDYFRSQDVHVRVISGDNPTTVGALAAQAGLTAPDGSPARLMDARDLPEDLTSEAFI
;
A
#
# COMPACT_ATOMS: atom_id res chain seq x y z
N GLY A 1 26.47 -29.65 -37.71
CA GLY A 1 26.55 -28.22 -37.97
C GLY A 1 27.76 -27.64 -37.28
N MET A 2 28.65 -26.97 -37.98
CA MET A 2 29.81 -26.28 -37.38
C MET A 2 29.32 -24.96 -36.76
N ILE A 3 29.35 -24.86 -35.45
CA ILE A 3 29.16 -23.55 -34.77
C ILE A 3 30.47 -22.76 -34.96
N PRO A 4 30.43 -21.52 -35.50
CA PRO A 4 31.62 -20.71 -35.66
C PRO A 4 32.20 -20.37 -34.28
N GLN A 5 33.35 -20.93 -33.94
CA GLN A 5 33.99 -20.71 -32.62
C GLN A 5 34.19 -19.23 -32.31
N GLY A 6 34.43 -18.40 -33.34
CA GLY A 6 34.53 -16.94 -33.20
C GLY A 6 33.25 -16.26 -32.71
N LEU A 7 32.06 -16.79 -33.05
CA LEU A 7 30.80 -16.23 -32.60
C LEU A 7 30.58 -16.50 -31.11
N VAL A 8 30.91 -17.72 -30.66
CA VAL A 8 30.83 -18.09 -29.25
C VAL A 8 31.76 -17.23 -28.38
N LEU A 9 32.97 -16.97 -28.87
CA LEU A 9 33.92 -16.10 -28.17
C LEU A 9 33.40 -14.67 -28.07
N LEU A 10 32.87 -14.10 -29.17
CA LEU A 10 32.35 -12.74 -29.19
C LEU A 10 31.14 -12.56 -28.26
N THR A 11 30.21 -13.52 -28.24
CA THR A 11 29.05 -13.49 -27.31
C THR A 11 29.49 -13.58 -25.85
N SER A 12 30.42 -14.47 -25.53
CA SER A 12 30.96 -14.61 -24.16
C SER A 12 31.67 -13.34 -23.71
N MET A 13 32.45 -12.70 -24.58
CA MET A 13 33.09 -11.41 -24.28
C MET A 13 32.07 -10.29 -24.05
N ASN A 14 31.02 -10.21 -24.88
CA ASN A 14 29.95 -9.20 -24.70
C ASN A 14 29.21 -9.41 -23.35
N PHE A 15 28.90 -10.63 -22.99
CA PHE A 15 28.30 -10.92 -21.68
C PHE A 15 29.23 -10.56 -20.52
N ALA A 16 30.51 -10.87 -20.61
CA ALA A 16 31.49 -10.51 -19.61
C ALA A 16 31.63 -8.97 -19.44
N ILE A 17 31.67 -8.22 -20.54
CA ILE A 17 31.70 -6.74 -20.52
C ILE A 17 30.41 -6.19 -19.94
N GLY A 18 29.23 -6.73 -20.34
CA GLY A 18 27.94 -6.35 -19.81
C GLY A 18 27.84 -6.59 -18.30
N SER A 19 28.23 -7.76 -17.84
CA SER A 19 28.26 -8.12 -16.41
C SER A 19 29.21 -7.22 -15.61
N ALA A 20 30.39 -6.93 -16.14
CA ALA A 20 31.35 -6.02 -15.49
C ALA A 20 30.79 -4.59 -15.41
N THR A 21 30.06 -4.14 -16.43
CA THR A 21 29.42 -2.81 -16.45
C THR A 21 28.29 -2.73 -15.40
N LEU A 22 27.47 -3.76 -15.31
CA LEU A 22 26.41 -3.86 -14.29
C LEU A 22 26.98 -3.93 -12.88
N ALA A 23 28.06 -4.71 -12.67
CA ALA A 23 28.74 -4.80 -11.38
C ALA A 23 29.30 -3.43 -10.91
N ARG A 24 29.83 -2.62 -11.82
CA ARG A 24 30.27 -1.25 -11.50
C ARG A 24 29.11 -0.32 -11.09
N ARG A 25 27.88 -0.65 -11.46
CA ARG A 25 26.66 0.06 -11.08
C ARG A 25 25.97 -0.57 -9.87
N GLY A 26 26.62 -1.49 -9.17
CA GLY A 26 26.07 -2.17 -7.99
C GLY A 26 25.12 -3.32 -8.29
N VAL A 27 24.98 -3.74 -9.56
CA VAL A 27 24.12 -4.86 -9.95
C VAL A 27 24.95 -6.13 -10.11
N LEU A 28 24.67 -7.16 -9.29
CA LEU A 28 25.33 -8.44 -9.37
C LEU A 28 24.60 -9.38 -10.32
N VAL A 29 25.29 -9.76 -11.42
CA VAL A 29 24.77 -10.76 -12.37
C VAL A 29 25.31 -12.12 -11.97
N GLN A 30 24.42 -13.07 -11.65
CA GLN A 30 24.80 -14.42 -11.24
C GLN A 30 25.16 -15.32 -12.42
N GLU A 31 24.52 -15.13 -13.56
CA GLU A 31 24.74 -15.91 -14.79
C GLU A 31 24.96 -15.00 -15.98
N LEU A 32 25.97 -15.28 -16.80
CA LEU A 32 26.27 -14.48 -17.99
C LEU A 32 25.09 -14.31 -18.95
N PRO A 33 24.27 -15.35 -19.23
CA PRO A 33 23.09 -15.22 -20.08
C PRO A 33 21.99 -14.31 -19.53
N ALA A 34 22.00 -14.01 -18.21
CA ALA A 34 21.01 -13.11 -17.61
C ALA A 34 21.01 -11.71 -18.25
N VAL A 35 22.16 -11.24 -18.74
CA VAL A 35 22.27 -9.96 -19.46
C VAL A 35 21.39 -9.96 -20.73
N GLU A 36 21.36 -11.08 -21.46
CA GLU A 36 20.50 -11.22 -22.65
C GLU A 36 19.03 -11.31 -22.29
N VAL A 37 18.70 -12.03 -21.21
CA VAL A 37 17.31 -12.16 -20.72
C VAL A 37 16.78 -10.79 -20.29
N LEU A 38 17.57 -10.02 -19.53
CA LEU A 38 17.20 -8.66 -19.13
C LEU A 38 16.97 -7.73 -20.31
N ALA A 39 17.75 -7.87 -21.39
CA ALA A 39 17.59 -7.07 -22.59
C ALA A 39 16.31 -7.38 -23.41
N ARG A 40 15.60 -8.47 -23.07
CA ARG A 40 14.35 -8.89 -23.72
C ARG A 40 13.12 -8.65 -22.85
N VAL A 41 13.28 -8.03 -21.69
CA VAL A 41 12.14 -7.70 -20.81
C VAL A 41 11.29 -6.64 -21.49
N ASP A 42 10.04 -6.98 -21.74
CA ASP A 42 9.01 -6.11 -22.34
C ASP A 42 7.93 -5.71 -21.33
N CYS A 43 7.86 -6.41 -20.20
CA CYS A 43 6.93 -6.11 -19.10
C CYS A 43 7.64 -6.18 -17.75
N LEU A 44 7.46 -5.13 -16.93
CA LEU A 44 8.00 -5.01 -15.60
C LEU A 44 6.87 -4.86 -14.59
N CYS A 45 6.77 -5.81 -13.65
CA CYS A 45 5.84 -5.74 -12.55
C CYS A 45 6.57 -5.17 -11.32
N LEU A 46 6.07 -4.04 -10.79
CA LEU A 46 6.62 -3.36 -9.63
C LEU A 46 5.69 -3.50 -8.44
N ASP A 47 6.23 -3.75 -7.27
CA ASP A 47 5.53 -3.48 -6.03
C ASP A 47 5.44 -1.95 -5.82
N LYS A 48 4.31 -1.48 -5.27
CA LYS A 48 4.11 -0.06 -4.94
C LYS A 48 5.06 0.37 -3.82
N THR A 49 4.99 -0.33 -2.68
CA THR A 49 5.61 0.11 -1.42
C THR A 49 7.12 -0.17 -1.40
N GLY A 50 7.93 0.85 -1.13
CA GLY A 50 9.40 0.75 -1.13
C GLY A 50 10.03 0.68 -2.52
N THR A 51 9.23 0.61 -3.60
CA THR A 51 9.71 0.61 -4.99
C THR A 51 9.29 1.89 -5.70
N LEU A 52 8.00 2.11 -5.88
CA LEU A 52 7.48 3.37 -6.44
C LEU A 52 7.47 4.48 -5.38
N THR A 53 7.24 4.10 -4.12
CA THR A 53 7.31 4.97 -2.95
C THR A 53 8.61 4.76 -2.18
N THR A 54 8.94 5.66 -1.26
CA THR A 54 10.10 5.52 -0.36
C THR A 54 9.90 4.43 0.69
N GLY A 55 8.67 3.91 0.83
CA GLY A 55 8.27 2.97 1.89
C GLY A 55 7.97 3.64 3.23
N GLY A 56 8.22 4.94 3.37
CA GLY A 56 7.81 5.71 4.53
C GLY A 56 6.33 6.05 4.48
N ILE A 57 5.63 5.85 5.59
CA ILE A 57 4.23 6.25 5.77
C ILE A 57 4.19 7.37 6.79
N ARG A 58 3.42 8.41 6.52
CA ARG A 58 3.14 9.48 7.48
C ARG A 58 1.63 9.75 7.58
N VAL A 59 1.20 10.24 8.74
CA VAL A 59 -0.18 10.71 8.91
C VAL A 59 -0.27 12.13 8.37
N ARG A 60 -1.12 12.34 7.38
CA ARG A 60 -1.48 13.67 6.87
C ARG A 60 -2.40 14.43 7.82
N GLY A 61 -3.34 13.69 8.43
CA GLY A 61 -4.28 14.25 9.38
C GLY A 61 -5.21 13.20 9.97
N VAL A 62 -5.88 13.58 11.04
CA VAL A 62 -6.93 12.81 11.70
C VAL A 62 -8.21 13.63 11.65
N GLU A 63 -9.25 13.09 11.05
CA GLU A 63 -10.58 13.69 11.01
C GLU A 63 -11.47 13.01 12.04
N VAL A 64 -11.83 13.70 13.12
CA VAL A 64 -12.77 13.20 14.12
C VAL A 64 -14.20 13.28 13.54
N ILE A 65 -14.86 12.15 13.47
CA ILE A 65 -16.22 12.00 12.94
C ILE A 65 -17.25 12.06 14.07
N SER A 66 -16.97 11.38 15.18
CA SER A 66 -17.87 11.36 16.34
C SER A 66 -17.10 11.20 17.66
N GLY A 67 -17.70 11.71 18.71
CA GLY A 67 -17.13 11.62 20.07
C GLY A 67 -16.22 12.81 20.43
N ASP A 68 -15.60 12.70 21.60
CA ASP A 68 -14.65 13.69 22.10
C ASP A 68 -13.26 13.46 21.48
N GLU A 69 -12.67 14.53 20.99
CA GLU A 69 -11.38 14.50 20.31
C GLU A 69 -10.26 13.94 21.19
N ALA A 70 -10.24 14.30 22.48
CA ALA A 70 -9.24 13.80 23.42
C ALA A 70 -9.37 12.28 23.65
N VAL A 71 -10.60 11.76 23.63
CA VAL A 71 -10.84 10.30 23.72
C VAL A 71 -10.35 9.60 22.47
N VAL A 72 -10.64 10.14 21.28
CA VAL A 72 -10.16 9.61 19.99
C VAL A 72 -8.64 9.55 19.95
N TYR A 73 -7.96 10.63 20.34
CA TYR A 73 -6.49 10.66 20.35
C TYR A 73 -5.87 9.71 21.37
N ARG A 74 -6.49 9.51 22.53
CA ARG A 74 -6.04 8.48 23.50
C ARG A 74 -6.19 7.07 22.92
N ALA A 75 -7.32 6.79 22.25
CA ALA A 75 -7.53 5.51 21.60
C ALA A 75 -6.50 5.26 20.49
N LEU A 76 -6.19 6.27 19.65
CA LEU A 76 -5.13 6.16 18.66
C LEU A 76 -3.74 5.97 19.29
N ALA A 77 -3.45 6.64 20.42
CA ALA A 77 -2.21 6.42 21.15
C ALA A 77 -2.10 4.99 21.70
N SER A 78 -3.21 4.43 22.17
CA SER A 78 -3.27 3.04 22.62
C SER A 78 -3.02 2.06 21.45
N ALA A 79 -3.63 2.30 20.29
CA ALA A 79 -3.41 1.52 19.08
C ALA A 79 -1.95 1.52 18.60
N ALA A 80 -1.28 2.66 18.78
CA ALA A 80 0.08 2.90 18.28
C ALA A 80 1.18 2.62 19.32
N SER A 81 0.81 2.21 20.53
CA SER A 81 1.74 2.10 21.65
C SER A 81 2.87 1.08 21.45
N ASP A 82 2.59 0.00 20.73
CA ASP A 82 3.54 -1.09 20.46
C ASP A 82 4.42 -0.87 19.22
N ARG A 83 4.06 0.07 18.35
CA ARG A 83 4.78 0.43 17.10
C ARG A 83 5.17 -0.78 16.25
N THR A 84 4.34 -1.81 16.24
CA THR A 84 4.65 -3.10 15.59
C THR A 84 4.61 -3.04 14.07
N ASN A 85 4.00 -1.98 13.50
CA ASN A 85 3.90 -1.79 12.05
C ASN A 85 4.03 -0.31 11.66
N ALA A 86 4.26 -0.07 10.36
CA ALA A 86 4.48 1.29 9.83
C ALA A 86 3.31 2.26 10.09
N THR A 87 2.07 1.76 10.10
CA THR A 87 0.88 2.58 10.40
C THR A 87 0.87 3.02 11.87
N ALA A 88 1.16 2.11 12.80
CA ALA A 88 1.26 2.42 14.22
C ALA A 88 2.39 3.43 14.48
N GLU A 89 3.55 3.23 13.88
CA GLU A 89 4.67 4.17 14.00
C GLU A 89 4.30 5.57 13.46
N ALA A 90 3.64 5.65 12.29
CA ALA A 90 3.19 6.92 11.72
C ALA A 90 2.18 7.64 12.63
N ILE A 91 1.20 6.91 13.20
CA ILE A 91 0.24 7.46 14.15
C ILE A 91 0.95 7.96 15.41
N TRP A 92 1.88 7.17 15.94
CA TRP A 92 2.64 7.57 17.12
C TRP A 92 3.44 8.86 16.93
N GLN A 93 4.13 8.98 15.79
CA GLN A 93 4.90 10.17 15.44
C GLN A 93 3.99 11.40 15.32
N TYR A 94 2.88 11.27 14.60
CA TYR A 94 1.90 12.35 14.45
C TYR A 94 1.35 12.84 15.79
N LEU A 95 1.01 11.93 16.69
CA LEU A 95 0.50 12.26 18.01
C LEU A 95 1.58 12.97 18.86
N GLY A 96 2.83 12.53 18.80
CA GLY A 96 3.94 13.17 19.51
C GLY A 96 4.25 14.58 19.04
N GLU A 97 4.05 14.85 17.75
CA GLU A 97 4.31 16.17 17.15
C GLU A 97 3.14 17.15 17.29
N ASN A 98 1.89 16.64 17.25
CA ASN A 98 0.70 17.49 17.09
C ASN A 98 -0.24 17.49 18.30
N VAL A 99 -0.16 16.48 19.16
CA VAL A 99 -1.13 16.27 20.24
C VAL A 99 -0.40 15.87 21.52
N GLN A 100 -0.71 16.54 22.63
CA GLN A 100 -0.41 16.00 23.95
C GLN A 100 -1.40 14.87 24.25
N ALA A 101 -1.11 13.68 23.70
CA ALA A 101 -1.87 12.49 24.04
C ALA A 101 -1.74 12.27 25.56
N GLY A 102 -2.87 12.26 26.24
CA GLY A 102 -2.92 11.88 27.66
C GLY A 102 -2.40 10.45 27.86
N ALA A 103 -2.41 9.97 29.09
CA ALA A 103 -1.98 8.61 29.38
C ALA A 103 -2.74 7.60 28.50
N VAL A 104 -1.99 6.64 27.93
CA VAL A 104 -2.53 5.51 27.17
C VAL A 104 -3.58 4.79 28.04
N GLU A 105 -4.74 4.50 27.49
CA GLU A 105 -5.80 3.78 28.22
C GLU A 105 -5.34 2.37 28.58
N ARG A 106 -5.85 1.86 29.71
CA ARG A 106 -5.56 0.49 30.14
C ARG A 106 -6.26 -0.48 29.20
N ILE A 107 -5.47 -1.19 28.41
CA ILE A 107 -5.92 -2.26 27.52
C ILE A 107 -6.06 -3.54 28.37
N GLU A 108 -7.26 -4.13 28.42
CA GLU A 108 -7.53 -5.39 29.10
C GLU A 108 -7.43 -6.59 28.16
N TRP A 109 -7.76 -6.38 26.89
CA TRP A 109 -7.63 -7.36 25.82
C TRP A 109 -7.24 -6.68 24.50
N SER A 110 -6.65 -7.44 23.60
CA SER A 110 -6.33 -6.98 22.26
C SER A 110 -6.37 -8.11 21.24
N VAL A 111 -6.77 -7.75 20.00
CA VAL A 111 -6.69 -8.59 18.81
C VAL A 111 -5.66 -7.95 17.88
N PRO A 112 -4.49 -8.58 17.66
CA PRO A 112 -3.45 -8.02 16.82
C PRO A 112 -3.92 -7.85 15.36
N PHE A 113 -3.31 -6.94 14.61
CA PHE A 113 -3.57 -6.78 13.20
C PHE A 113 -3.27 -8.08 12.43
N SER A 114 -4.15 -8.40 11.48
CA SER A 114 -3.97 -9.49 10.53
C SER A 114 -4.20 -9.01 9.11
N SER A 115 -3.33 -9.38 8.18
CA SER A 115 -3.50 -9.08 6.75
C SER A 115 -4.75 -9.71 6.14
N ALA A 116 -5.26 -10.81 6.71
CA ALA A 116 -6.50 -11.44 6.29
C ALA A 116 -7.73 -10.65 6.77
N ARG A 117 -7.73 -10.18 8.03
CA ARG A 117 -8.82 -9.39 8.61
C ARG A 117 -8.78 -7.92 8.23
N LYS A 118 -7.59 -7.38 7.97
CA LYS A 118 -7.35 -5.95 7.66
C LYS A 118 -7.67 -4.99 8.80
N TRP A 119 -7.78 -5.48 10.04
CA TRP A 119 -8.03 -4.68 11.24
C TRP A 119 -7.34 -5.28 12.47
N SER A 120 -7.23 -4.44 13.49
CA SER A 120 -6.86 -4.76 14.87
C SER A 120 -7.91 -4.18 15.82
N ALA A 121 -8.02 -4.74 17.03
CA ALA A 121 -8.95 -4.25 18.04
C ALA A 121 -8.33 -4.33 19.43
N TRP A 122 -8.83 -3.49 20.35
CA TRP A 122 -8.43 -3.47 21.77
C TRP A 122 -9.56 -2.85 22.59
N GLY A 123 -9.52 -3.05 23.89
CA GLY A 123 -10.52 -2.45 24.76
C GLY A 123 -10.54 -3.01 26.16
N SER A 124 -11.69 -2.78 26.80
CA SER A 124 -12.09 -3.30 28.11
C SER A 124 -13.36 -4.15 27.96
N GLU A 125 -13.94 -4.63 29.07
CA GLU A 125 -15.21 -5.38 29.05
C GLU A 125 -16.39 -4.56 28.50
N SER A 126 -16.36 -3.23 28.59
CA SER A 126 -17.49 -2.35 28.27
C SER A 126 -17.25 -1.50 27.00
N GLU A 127 -16.09 -1.54 26.40
CA GLU A 127 -15.75 -0.68 25.27
C GLU A 127 -14.67 -1.32 24.39
N SER A 128 -14.90 -1.26 23.09
CA SER A 128 -13.97 -1.74 22.09
C SER A 128 -13.58 -0.64 21.12
N TRP A 129 -12.32 -0.62 20.77
CA TRP A 129 -11.76 0.20 19.70
C TRP A 129 -11.25 -0.73 18.59
N ILE A 130 -11.57 -0.39 17.36
CA ILE A 130 -11.17 -1.14 16.18
C ILE A 130 -10.48 -0.18 15.22
N LEU A 131 -9.27 -0.50 14.78
CA LEU A 131 -8.53 0.26 13.77
C LEU A 131 -8.31 -0.63 12.55
N GLY A 132 -8.79 -0.21 11.38
CA GLY A 132 -8.69 -1.04 10.19
C GLY A 132 -9.04 -0.35 8.89
N ALA A 133 -8.98 -1.12 7.79
CA ALA A 133 -9.38 -0.64 6.49
C ALA A 133 -10.91 -0.36 6.47
N PRO A 134 -11.32 0.82 5.98
CA PRO A 134 -12.71 1.28 6.05
C PRO A 134 -13.73 0.26 5.54
N GLU A 135 -13.43 -0.41 4.43
CA GLU A 135 -14.29 -1.41 3.79
C GLU A 135 -14.55 -2.67 4.65
N PHE A 136 -13.74 -2.88 5.71
CA PHE A 136 -13.90 -4.00 6.64
C PHE A 136 -14.54 -3.59 7.96
N VAL A 137 -14.25 -2.37 8.43
CA VAL A 137 -14.65 -1.96 9.79
C VAL A 137 -15.86 -1.03 9.81
N ILE A 138 -16.19 -0.34 8.70
CA ILE A 138 -17.37 0.51 8.59
C ILE A 138 -18.54 -0.32 8.07
N ASP A 139 -19.66 -0.28 8.78
CA ASP A 139 -20.91 -0.86 8.30
C ASP A 139 -21.60 0.13 7.36
N GLU A 140 -21.61 -0.17 6.06
CA GLU A 140 -22.19 0.69 5.03
C GLU A 140 -23.70 0.93 5.22
N ALA A 141 -24.40 -0.04 5.79
CA ALA A 141 -25.85 0.04 6.01
C ALA A 141 -26.24 0.99 7.16
N SER A 142 -25.29 1.39 8.00
CA SER A 142 -25.56 2.28 9.12
C SER A 142 -25.71 3.74 8.68
N VAL A 143 -26.68 4.43 9.28
CA VAL A 143 -27.02 5.82 8.98
C VAL A 143 -25.82 6.75 9.19
N GLY A 144 -25.53 7.57 8.19
CA GLY A 144 -24.40 8.54 8.21
C GLY A 144 -23.06 7.97 7.72
N ASN A 145 -22.93 6.65 7.55
CA ASN A 145 -21.67 6.06 7.08
C ASN A 145 -21.44 6.29 5.56
N SER A 146 -22.47 6.55 4.77
CA SER A 146 -22.33 6.91 3.35
C SER A 146 -21.47 8.17 3.15
N ASP A 147 -21.66 9.19 3.99
CA ASP A 147 -20.88 10.44 3.92
C ASP A 147 -19.43 10.19 4.36
N VAL A 148 -19.23 9.32 5.34
CA VAL A 148 -17.88 8.92 5.78
C VAL A 148 -17.16 8.15 4.68
N LEU A 149 -17.84 7.20 4.03
CA LEU A 149 -17.27 6.44 2.90
C LEU A 149 -17.00 7.33 1.68
N ALA A 150 -17.82 8.35 1.44
CA ALA A 150 -17.54 9.35 0.40
C ALA A 150 -16.23 10.11 0.67
N LYS A 151 -15.95 10.49 1.93
CA LYS A 151 -14.67 11.11 2.32
C LYS A 151 -13.50 10.15 2.13
N VAL A 152 -13.65 8.88 2.48
CA VAL A 152 -12.65 7.83 2.22
C VAL A 152 -12.36 7.74 0.72
N GLY A 153 -13.41 7.72 -0.12
CA GLY A 153 -13.29 7.69 -1.57
C GLY A 153 -12.54 8.91 -2.13
N THR A 154 -12.82 10.12 -1.61
CA THR A 154 -12.11 11.35 -2.00
C THR A 154 -10.63 11.26 -1.65
N ALA A 155 -10.28 10.84 -0.43
CA ALA A 155 -8.89 10.69 -0.03
C ALA A 155 -8.15 9.65 -0.89
N ALA A 156 -8.82 8.54 -1.24
CA ALA A 156 -8.25 7.53 -2.12
C ALA A 156 -7.96 8.07 -3.54
N GLN A 157 -8.83 8.93 -4.07
CA GLN A 157 -8.61 9.61 -5.36
C GLN A 157 -7.39 10.54 -5.34
N ASP A 158 -7.07 11.11 -4.17
CA ASP A 158 -5.85 11.90 -3.95
C ASP A 158 -4.59 11.04 -3.72
N GLY A 159 -4.70 9.71 -3.79
CA GLY A 159 -3.60 8.78 -3.54
C GLY A 159 -3.32 8.52 -2.06
N SER A 160 -4.14 9.04 -1.16
CA SER A 160 -4.00 8.79 0.28
C SER A 160 -4.65 7.47 0.68
N ARG A 161 -4.05 6.77 1.63
CA ARG A 161 -4.64 5.61 2.28
C ARG A 161 -5.39 6.07 3.53
N VAL A 162 -6.58 5.55 3.76
CA VAL A 162 -7.35 5.84 4.97
C VAL A 162 -7.44 4.59 5.84
N VAL A 163 -7.26 4.76 7.15
CA VAL A 163 -7.69 3.78 8.14
C VAL A 163 -8.77 4.40 9.03
N ALA A 164 -9.78 3.63 9.36
CA ALA A 164 -10.88 4.07 10.21
C ALA A 164 -10.68 3.59 11.63
N LEU A 165 -10.87 4.50 12.59
CA LEU A 165 -11.02 4.18 13.99
C LEU A 165 -12.51 4.09 14.31
N VAL A 166 -12.92 2.94 14.81
CA VAL A 166 -14.32 2.61 15.10
C VAL A 166 -14.44 2.25 16.57
N ARG A 167 -15.51 2.72 17.21
CA ARG A 167 -15.86 2.41 18.59
C ARG A 167 -17.09 1.50 18.64
N ALA A 168 -17.09 0.53 19.54
CA ALA A 168 -18.23 -0.31 19.87
C ALA A 168 -18.39 -0.41 21.40
N ASP A 169 -19.64 -0.59 21.83
CA ASP A 169 -20.00 -0.75 23.26
C ASP A 169 -19.94 -2.23 23.69
N GLU A 170 -19.49 -3.12 22.81
CA GLU A 170 -19.38 -4.57 23.04
C GLU A 170 -17.95 -5.01 22.73
N ALA A 171 -17.47 -6.04 23.42
CA ALA A 171 -16.16 -6.62 23.13
C ALA A 171 -16.17 -7.37 21.80
N VAL A 172 -15.01 -7.38 21.11
CA VAL A 172 -14.80 -8.27 19.96
C VAL A 172 -14.66 -9.70 20.46
N VAL A 173 -15.48 -10.60 19.93
CA VAL A 173 -15.50 -12.01 20.30
C VAL A 173 -15.25 -12.86 19.04
N ASP A 174 -14.41 -13.89 19.17
CA ASP A 174 -14.13 -14.86 18.09
C ASP A 174 -13.69 -14.21 16.75
N ASP A 175 -12.95 -13.09 16.83
CA ASP A 175 -12.54 -12.31 15.66
C ASP A 175 -13.71 -11.72 14.84
N GLU A 176 -14.91 -11.64 15.41
CA GLU A 176 -16.08 -11.01 14.79
C GLU A 176 -16.27 -9.58 15.28
N LEU A 177 -16.54 -8.68 14.34
CA LEU A 177 -16.78 -7.27 14.66
C LEU A 177 -18.19 -7.10 15.27
N PRO A 178 -18.33 -6.34 16.37
CA PRO A 178 -19.63 -6.02 16.94
C PRO A 178 -20.58 -5.39 15.92
N ALA A 179 -21.84 -5.80 15.92
CA ALA A 179 -22.85 -5.28 15.00
C ALA A 179 -23.10 -3.78 15.21
N ARG A 180 -23.10 -3.34 16.50
CA ARG A 180 -23.26 -1.92 16.84
C ARG A 180 -21.91 -1.28 17.00
N ARG A 181 -21.50 -0.54 15.97
CA ARG A 181 -20.23 0.19 15.97
C ARG A 181 -20.40 1.52 15.24
N SER A 182 -19.67 2.52 15.70
CA SER A 182 -19.70 3.88 15.15
C SER A 182 -18.30 4.34 14.74
N VAL A 183 -18.21 5.05 13.63
CA VAL A 183 -16.94 5.62 13.19
C VAL A 183 -16.59 6.80 14.11
N ALA A 184 -15.46 6.71 14.79
CA ALA A 184 -14.95 7.74 15.66
C ALA A 184 -14.03 8.73 14.91
N ALA A 185 -13.14 8.19 14.05
CA ALA A 185 -12.23 9.01 13.26
C ALA A 185 -11.75 8.32 11.99
N LEU A 186 -11.31 9.13 11.04
CA LEU A 186 -10.53 8.71 9.88
C LEU A 186 -9.10 9.21 10.02
N VAL A 187 -8.13 8.32 9.87
CA VAL A 187 -6.71 8.65 9.84
C VAL A 187 -6.26 8.58 8.39
N VAL A 188 -5.87 9.73 7.83
CA VAL A 188 -5.40 9.84 6.45
C VAL A 188 -3.90 9.67 6.42
N LEU A 189 -3.44 8.69 5.69
CA LEU A 189 -2.05 8.29 5.54
C LEU A 189 -1.55 8.60 4.14
N GLU A 190 -0.33 9.07 4.04
CA GLU A 190 0.36 9.33 2.77
C GLU A 190 1.67 8.55 2.71
N GLU A 191 2.01 8.13 1.50
CA GLU A 191 3.33 7.59 1.17
C GLU A 191 4.00 8.55 0.20
N ASP A 192 5.26 8.89 0.47
CA ASP A 192 6.03 9.74 -0.42
C ASP A 192 6.52 8.94 -1.63
N LEU A 193 6.23 9.43 -2.84
CA LEU A 193 6.83 8.91 -4.06
C LEU A 193 8.34 9.10 -4.03
N ARG A 194 9.07 8.16 -4.61
CA ARG A 194 10.51 8.34 -4.82
C ARG A 194 10.75 9.53 -5.75
N PRO A 195 11.73 10.38 -5.45
CA PRO A 195 12.04 11.55 -6.29
C PRO A 195 12.39 11.19 -7.74
N ASP A 196 12.94 9.98 -7.95
CA ASP A 196 13.38 9.44 -9.23
C ASP A 196 12.31 8.56 -9.93
N ALA A 197 11.11 8.41 -9.34
CA ALA A 197 10.08 7.50 -9.86
C ALA A 197 9.64 7.91 -11.28
N ALA A 198 9.30 9.18 -11.49
CA ALA A 198 8.83 9.65 -12.79
C ALA A 198 9.88 9.47 -13.90
N GLU A 199 11.13 9.86 -13.63
CA GLU A 199 12.24 9.70 -14.58
C GLU A 199 12.48 8.23 -14.91
N THR A 200 12.42 7.35 -13.90
CA THR A 200 12.59 5.91 -14.09
C THR A 200 11.47 5.30 -14.93
N LEU A 201 10.22 5.69 -14.70
CA LEU A 201 9.09 5.21 -15.49
C LEU A 201 9.15 5.71 -16.94
N ASP A 202 9.55 6.96 -17.15
CA ASP A 202 9.77 7.52 -18.50
C ASP A 202 10.90 6.79 -19.24
N TYR A 203 11.97 6.42 -18.53
CA TYR A 203 13.04 5.62 -19.11
C TYR A 203 12.51 4.26 -19.60
N PHE A 204 11.77 3.51 -18.78
CA PHE A 204 11.19 2.23 -19.18
C PHE A 204 10.25 2.38 -20.38
N ARG A 205 9.41 3.41 -20.38
CA ARG A 205 8.53 3.72 -21.51
C ARG A 205 9.35 3.98 -22.80
N SER A 206 10.46 4.71 -22.71
CA SER A 206 11.36 4.99 -23.85
C SER A 206 12.04 3.73 -24.42
N GLN A 207 12.09 2.65 -23.63
CA GLN A 207 12.63 1.34 -24.03
C GLN A 207 11.52 0.33 -24.43
N ASP A 208 10.29 0.79 -24.65
CA ASP A 208 9.12 -0.03 -24.93
C ASP A 208 8.84 -1.11 -23.88
N VAL A 209 9.21 -0.85 -22.60
CA VAL A 209 8.91 -1.72 -21.47
C VAL A 209 7.61 -1.28 -20.81
N HIS A 210 6.64 -2.18 -20.78
CA HIS A 210 5.36 -1.94 -20.11
C HIS A 210 5.51 -2.11 -18.61
N VAL A 211 5.19 -1.07 -17.85
CA VAL A 211 5.23 -1.12 -16.38
C VAL A 211 3.83 -1.40 -15.83
N ARG A 212 3.74 -2.37 -14.92
CA ARG A 212 2.55 -2.71 -14.15
C ARG A 212 2.85 -2.58 -12.67
N VAL A 213 1.94 -1.99 -11.90
CA VAL A 213 2.06 -1.88 -10.44
C VAL A 213 1.15 -2.91 -9.80
N ILE A 214 1.71 -3.72 -8.90
CA ILE A 214 1.00 -4.71 -8.11
C ILE A 214 1.04 -4.25 -6.65
N SER A 215 -0.12 -4.22 -5.99
CA SER A 215 -0.22 -3.79 -4.60
C SER A 215 -1.37 -4.48 -3.88
N GLY A 216 -1.25 -4.63 -2.57
CA GLY A 216 -2.34 -5.08 -1.70
C GLY A 216 -3.26 -3.96 -1.21
N ASP A 217 -3.02 -2.71 -1.64
CA ASP A 217 -3.84 -1.56 -1.29
C ASP A 217 -5.07 -1.41 -2.21
N ASN A 218 -5.97 -0.51 -1.83
CA ASN A 218 -7.15 -0.18 -2.66
C ASN A 218 -6.71 0.28 -4.07
N PRO A 219 -7.31 -0.27 -5.14
CA PRO A 219 -6.94 0.05 -6.52
C PRO A 219 -7.00 1.55 -6.85
N THR A 220 -7.97 2.29 -6.31
CA THR A 220 -8.10 3.73 -6.53
C THR A 220 -6.89 4.49 -5.97
N THR A 221 -6.45 4.16 -4.76
CA THR A 221 -5.25 4.77 -4.14
C THR A 221 -3.99 4.46 -4.94
N VAL A 222 -3.83 3.20 -5.35
CA VAL A 222 -2.67 2.76 -6.15
C VAL A 222 -2.66 3.47 -7.50
N GLY A 223 -3.81 3.57 -8.15
CA GLY A 223 -3.96 4.26 -9.44
C GLY A 223 -3.65 5.74 -9.37
N ALA A 224 -4.09 6.42 -8.31
CA ALA A 224 -3.80 7.83 -8.10
C ALA A 224 -2.28 8.06 -7.90
N LEU A 225 -1.63 7.25 -7.06
CA LEU A 225 -0.17 7.32 -6.86
C LEU A 225 0.61 6.99 -8.14
N ALA A 226 0.18 5.98 -8.88
CA ALA A 226 0.80 5.62 -10.16
C ALA A 226 0.67 6.76 -11.20
N ALA A 227 -0.49 7.41 -11.26
CA ALA A 227 -0.71 8.57 -12.11
C ALA A 227 0.16 9.77 -11.71
N GLN A 228 0.29 10.05 -10.40
CA GLN A 228 1.22 11.07 -9.89
C GLN A 228 2.67 10.77 -10.24
N ALA A 229 3.07 9.50 -10.27
CA ALA A 229 4.37 9.06 -10.72
C ALA A 229 4.54 9.11 -12.26
N GLY A 230 3.49 9.47 -13.01
CA GLY A 230 3.52 9.55 -14.47
C GLY A 230 3.29 8.21 -15.18
N LEU A 231 2.78 7.19 -14.49
CA LEU A 231 2.43 5.92 -15.14
C LEU A 231 1.19 6.09 -16.02
N THR A 232 1.34 5.77 -17.29
CA THR A 232 0.26 5.78 -18.30
C THR A 232 0.22 4.46 -19.04
N ALA A 233 -0.90 4.19 -19.70
CA ALA A 233 -0.97 3.12 -20.70
C ALA A 233 -0.06 3.43 -21.91
N PRO A 234 0.25 2.43 -22.75
CA PRO A 234 1.12 2.61 -23.92
C PRO A 234 0.65 3.70 -24.90
N ASP A 235 -0.65 3.91 -24.98
CA ASP A 235 -1.28 4.94 -25.83
C ASP A 235 -1.31 6.34 -25.17
N GLY A 236 -0.73 6.49 -23.98
CA GLY A 236 -0.71 7.73 -23.21
C GLY A 236 -1.99 8.00 -22.40
N SER A 237 -2.99 7.13 -22.46
CA SER A 237 -4.19 7.22 -21.62
C SER A 237 -3.86 6.88 -20.15
N PRO A 238 -4.75 7.20 -19.19
CA PRO A 238 -4.58 6.76 -17.81
C PRO A 238 -4.42 5.23 -17.71
N ALA A 239 -3.52 4.78 -16.83
CA ALA A 239 -3.31 3.36 -16.59
C ALA A 239 -4.61 2.68 -16.14
N ARG A 240 -4.90 1.50 -16.68
CA ARG A 240 -6.07 0.71 -16.31
C ARG A 240 -5.91 0.16 -14.90
N LEU A 241 -6.94 0.38 -14.07
CA LEU A 241 -7.03 -0.17 -12.71
C LEU A 241 -7.79 -1.49 -12.76
N MET A 242 -7.33 -2.46 -11.98
CA MET A 242 -8.01 -3.74 -11.82
C MET A 242 -7.89 -4.20 -10.36
N ASP A 243 -9.02 -4.59 -9.77
CA ASP A 243 -9.03 -5.27 -8.49
C ASP A 243 -8.72 -6.76 -8.72
N ALA A 244 -7.80 -7.31 -7.91
CA ALA A 244 -7.45 -8.74 -8.05
C ALA A 244 -8.64 -9.68 -7.75
N ARG A 245 -9.65 -9.21 -7.02
CA ARG A 245 -10.89 -9.94 -6.74
C ARG A 245 -11.80 -10.07 -7.98
N ASP A 246 -11.63 -9.19 -8.95
CA ASP A 246 -12.39 -9.17 -10.21
C ASP A 246 -11.68 -9.95 -11.33
N LEU A 247 -10.51 -10.55 -11.03
CA LEU A 247 -9.80 -11.37 -12.00
C LEU A 247 -10.59 -12.64 -12.34
N PRO A 248 -10.68 -13.01 -13.62
CA PRO A 248 -11.30 -14.27 -14.00
C PRO A 248 -10.51 -15.45 -13.44
N GLU A 249 -11.20 -16.55 -13.08
CA GLU A 249 -10.55 -17.79 -12.63
C GLU A 249 -9.62 -18.37 -13.69
N ASP A 250 -9.98 -18.20 -14.97
CA ASP A 250 -9.15 -18.58 -16.12
C ASP A 250 -8.35 -17.38 -16.62
N LEU A 251 -7.10 -17.30 -16.19
CA LEU A 251 -6.14 -16.24 -16.56
C LEU A 251 -5.65 -16.37 -18.02
N THR A 252 -6.03 -17.42 -18.74
CA THR A 252 -5.71 -17.61 -20.17
C THR A 252 -6.81 -17.08 -21.08
N SER A 253 -7.91 -16.56 -20.52
CA SER A 253 -9.01 -15.98 -21.29
C SER A 253 -8.58 -14.71 -22.02
N GLU A 254 -9.12 -14.46 -23.22
CA GLU A 254 -8.88 -13.24 -24.00
C GLU A 254 -9.22 -11.94 -23.23
N ALA A 255 -10.03 -12.04 -22.18
CA ALA A 255 -10.38 -10.90 -21.32
C ALA A 255 -9.22 -10.46 -20.41
N PHE A 256 -8.18 -11.31 -20.26
CA PHE A 256 -7.02 -11.02 -19.43
C PHE A 256 -5.81 -10.53 -20.23
N ILE A 257 -5.74 -10.84 -21.52
CA ILE A 257 -4.69 -10.42 -22.45
C ILE A 257 -5.02 -9.07 -23.04
#